data_c493a404e54bb9b63a639db550354435
#
_entry.id   c493a404e54bb9b63a639db550354435
#
_cell.length_a   1.000
_cell.length_b   1.000
_cell.length_c   1.000
_cell.angle_alpha   90.00
_cell.angle_beta   90.00
_cell.angle_gamma   90.00
#
_symmetry.space_group_name_H-M   'P 1'
#
loop_
_entity.id
_entity.type
_entity.pdbx_description
1 polymer ?
#
loop_
_entity_poly.entity_id
_entity_poly.type
_entity_poly.pdbx_seq_one_letter_code
_entity_poly.pdbx_strand_id
1 'polypeptide(L)'
;MTATLFTLWPSWLATIGVIHRRGVLMRSQCRRCGALMRVDPADLVSRHGPAWSPIDHQERCRMVGCDGAAFYLAARRLGTDWRVLLADPVLREGLDALPEPVIARPVTRAGA
;
A
#
# COMPACT_ATOMS: atom_id res chain seq x y z
N MET A 1 -9.55 -6.55 -24.05
CA MET A 1 -10.01 -7.40 -22.96
C MET A 1 -9.53 -6.86 -21.62
N THR A 2 -10.44 -6.18 -20.97
CA THR A 2 -10.08 -5.58 -19.67
C THR A 2 -9.83 -6.63 -18.62
N ALA A 3 -10.45 -7.79 -18.73
CA ALA A 3 -10.27 -8.85 -17.75
C ALA A 3 -8.82 -9.31 -17.62
N THR A 4 -8.02 -9.14 -18.65
CA THR A 4 -6.63 -9.57 -18.61
C THR A 4 -5.81 -8.80 -17.59
N LEU A 5 -6.21 -7.56 -17.27
CA LEU A 5 -5.47 -6.76 -16.29
C LEU A 5 -5.49 -7.41 -14.92
N PHE A 6 -6.61 -8.02 -14.55
CA PHE A 6 -6.72 -8.66 -13.25
C PHE A 6 -5.93 -9.96 -13.18
N THR A 7 -5.85 -10.65 -14.29
CA THR A 7 -5.10 -11.91 -14.33
C THR A 7 -3.60 -11.69 -14.23
N LEU A 8 -3.15 -10.44 -14.41
CA LEU A 8 -1.73 -10.11 -14.29
C LEU A 8 -1.27 -9.94 -12.85
N TRP A 9 -2.20 -9.92 -11.89
CA TRP A 9 -1.82 -9.85 -10.49
C TRP A 9 -1.21 -11.18 -10.06
N PRO A 10 0.01 -11.17 -9.54
CA PRO A 10 0.64 -12.41 -9.10
C PRO A 10 -0.08 -12.97 -7.87
N SER A 11 -0.01 -14.28 -7.71
CA SER A 11 -0.69 -14.95 -6.61
C SER A 11 -0.23 -14.48 -5.23
N TRP A 12 1.02 -14.01 -5.12
CA TRP A 12 1.54 -13.52 -3.84
C TRP A 12 0.94 -12.19 -3.40
N LEU A 13 0.12 -11.57 -4.26
CA LEU A 13 -0.63 -10.36 -3.93
C LEU A 13 -2.13 -10.60 -3.81
N ALA A 14 -2.58 -11.84 -3.93
CA ALA A 14 -4.01 -12.12 -4.01
C ALA A 14 -4.76 -11.76 -2.73
N THR A 15 -4.21 -12.11 -1.57
CA THR A 15 -4.86 -11.84 -0.28
C THR A 15 -3.82 -11.39 0.73
N ILE A 16 -4.32 -10.74 1.78
CA ILE A 16 -3.42 -10.28 2.84
C ILE A 16 -2.78 -11.45 3.59
N GLY A 17 -3.48 -12.58 3.66
CA GLY A 17 -2.91 -13.78 4.28
C GLY A 17 -1.70 -14.29 3.54
N VAL A 18 -1.76 -14.31 2.21
CA VAL A 18 -0.62 -14.72 1.38
C VAL A 18 0.51 -13.72 1.52
N ILE A 19 0.19 -12.43 1.46
CA ILE A 19 1.19 -11.37 1.62
C ILE A 19 1.94 -11.54 2.94
N HIS A 20 1.20 -11.78 4.01
CA HIS A 20 1.80 -11.96 5.34
C HIS A 20 2.68 -13.20 5.39
N ARG A 21 2.16 -14.34 4.91
CA ARG A 21 2.91 -15.61 4.97
C ARG A 21 4.20 -15.57 4.16
N ARG A 22 4.19 -14.83 3.06
CA ARG A 22 5.35 -14.75 2.19
C ARG A 22 6.33 -13.64 2.55
N GLY A 23 6.04 -12.90 3.61
CA GLY A 23 6.93 -11.83 4.04
C GLY A 23 7.01 -10.67 3.06
N VAL A 24 5.96 -10.44 2.31
CA VAL A 24 5.91 -9.31 1.37
C VAL A 24 5.90 -8.00 2.14
N LEU A 25 6.68 -7.03 1.67
CA LEU A 25 6.74 -5.71 2.28
C LEU A 25 5.58 -4.87 1.81
N MET A 26 5.02 -4.08 2.72
CA MET A 26 3.91 -3.18 2.38
C MET A 26 4.17 -1.77 2.86
N ARG A 27 3.62 -0.83 2.10
CA ARG A 27 3.56 0.59 2.45
C ARG A 27 2.20 1.14 2.09
N SER A 28 1.86 2.28 2.66
CA SER A 28 0.74 3.08 2.19
C SER A 28 1.27 4.42 1.69
N GLN A 29 0.56 5.01 0.73
CA GLN A 29 0.89 6.34 0.23
C GLN A 29 -0.37 7.18 0.22
N CYS A 30 -0.30 8.35 0.85
CA CYS A 30 -1.44 9.24 0.93
C CYS A 30 -1.65 9.98 -0.39
N ARG A 31 -2.91 10.04 -0.83
CA ARG A 31 -3.26 10.77 -2.04
C ARG A 31 -3.20 12.27 -1.84
N ARG A 32 -3.25 12.73 -0.60
CA ARG A 32 -3.30 14.16 -0.29
C ARG A 32 -1.93 14.71 0.04
N CYS A 33 -1.23 14.12 1.00
CA CYS A 33 0.06 14.64 1.44
C CYS A 33 1.26 13.90 0.84
N GLY A 34 1.02 12.75 0.20
CA GLY A 34 2.08 11.98 -0.44
C GLY A 34 2.91 11.14 0.50
N ALA A 35 2.64 11.15 1.80
CA ALA A 35 3.46 10.43 2.76
C ALA A 35 3.46 8.93 2.51
N LEU A 36 4.65 8.34 2.53
CA LEU A 36 4.83 6.89 2.49
C LEU A 36 5.00 6.40 3.91
N MET A 37 4.19 5.43 4.30
CA MET A 37 4.24 4.87 5.64
C MET A 37 4.30 3.36 5.59
N ARG A 38 5.05 2.79 6.53
CA ARG A 38 5.17 1.35 6.64
C ARG A 38 3.83 0.76 7.06
N VAL A 39 3.48 -0.39 6.46
CA VAL A 39 2.28 -1.14 6.80
C VAL A 39 2.69 -2.54 7.24
N ASP A 40 2.16 -3.00 8.35
CA ASP A 40 2.40 -4.34 8.84
C ASP A 40 1.29 -5.27 8.32
N PRO A 41 1.62 -6.23 7.45
CA PRO A 41 0.60 -7.14 6.95
C PRO A 41 -0.11 -7.93 8.05
N ALA A 42 0.58 -8.25 9.14
CA ALA A 42 -0.03 -8.97 10.26
C ALA A 42 -1.18 -8.18 10.87
N ASP A 43 -1.02 -6.86 10.98
CA ASP A 43 -2.08 -6.00 11.48
C ASP A 43 -3.32 -6.04 10.59
N LEU A 44 -3.10 -6.02 9.28
CA LEU A 44 -4.21 -6.09 8.33
C LEU A 44 -4.92 -7.46 8.39
N VAL A 45 -4.16 -8.53 8.56
CA VAL A 45 -4.76 -9.85 8.76
C VAL A 45 -5.64 -9.86 10.00
N SER A 46 -5.16 -9.26 11.08
CA SER A 46 -5.90 -9.19 12.33
C SER A 46 -7.20 -8.41 12.18
N ARG A 47 -7.17 -7.31 11.44
CA ARG A 47 -8.34 -6.44 11.31
C ARG A 47 -9.36 -6.93 10.29
N HIS A 48 -8.91 -7.55 9.22
CA HIS A 48 -9.77 -7.87 8.08
C HIS A 48 -9.93 -9.36 7.81
N GLY A 49 -9.09 -10.19 8.40
CA GLY A 49 -9.04 -11.61 8.10
C GLY A 49 -8.12 -11.93 6.92
N PRO A 50 -7.59 -13.15 6.85
CA PRO A 50 -6.59 -13.50 5.85
C PRO A 50 -7.08 -13.53 4.41
N ALA A 51 -8.39 -13.68 4.19
CA ALA A 51 -8.95 -13.73 2.85
C ALA A 51 -9.17 -12.34 2.22
N TRP A 52 -9.03 -11.28 3.01
CA TRP A 52 -9.20 -9.92 2.53
C TRP A 52 -8.05 -9.53 1.59
N SER A 53 -8.36 -8.74 0.57
CA SER A 53 -7.35 -8.25 -0.37
C SER A 53 -7.14 -6.76 -0.18
N PRO A 54 -5.87 -6.29 -0.12
CA PRO A 54 -5.62 -4.85 -0.04
C PRO A 54 -5.77 -4.13 -1.39
N ILE A 55 -5.94 -4.88 -2.48
CA ILE A 55 -6.09 -4.28 -3.80
C ILE A 55 -7.37 -3.46 -3.84
N ASP A 56 -7.26 -2.22 -4.33
CA ASP A 56 -8.37 -1.27 -4.43
C ASP A 56 -8.99 -0.86 -3.10
N HIS A 57 -8.31 -1.12 -2.00
CA HIS A 57 -8.70 -0.63 -0.69
C HIS A 57 -7.78 0.50 -0.26
N GLN A 58 -8.32 1.38 0.57
CA GLN A 58 -7.58 2.53 1.07
C GLN A 58 -7.82 2.67 2.56
N GLU A 59 -6.86 3.28 3.24
CA GLU A 59 -7.00 3.59 4.66
C GLU A 59 -6.83 5.09 4.85
N ARG A 60 -7.23 5.57 6.02
CA ARG A 60 -7.01 6.97 6.36
C ARG A 60 -5.52 7.22 6.57
N CYS A 61 -5.04 8.35 6.07
CA CYS A 61 -3.65 8.75 6.29
C CYS A 61 -3.39 8.92 7.80
N ARG A 62 -2.24 8.42 8.25
CA ARG A 62 -1.87 8.48 9.66
C ARG A 62 -1.00 9.68 10.01
N MET A 63 -0.68 10.54 9.04
CA MET A 63 0.05 11.76 9.32
C MET A 63 -0.81 12.72 10.11
N VAL A 64 -0.23 13.33 11.15
CA VAL A 64 -0.94 14.28 11.96
C VAL A 64 -1.41 15.46 11.10
N GLY A 65 -2.70 15.77 11.24
CA GLY A 65 -3.29 16.86 10.48
C GLY A 65 -3.69 16.53 9.05
N CYS A 66 -3.47 15.30 8.60
CA CYS A 66 -3.90 14.88 7.28
C CYS A 66 -5.09 13.93 7.39
N ASP A 67 -6.12 14.18 6.58
CA ASP A 67 -7.29 13.31 6.52
C ASP A 67 -7.46 12.67 5.15
N GLY A 68 -6.39 12.60 4.38
CA GLY A 68 -6.41 12.01 3.05
C GLY A 68 -6.56 10.50 3.08
N ALA A 69 -6.87 9.92 1.92
CA ALA A 69 -6.95 8.49 1.75
C ALA A 69 -5.59 7.96 1.26
N ALA A 70 -5.17 6.84 1.82
CA ALA A 70 -3.90 6.21 1.45
C ALA A 70 -4.17 4.84 0.84
N PHE A 71 -3.57 4.60 -0.31
CA PHE A 71 -3.62 3.29 -0.96
C PHE A 71 -2.37 2.49 -0.59
N TYR A 72 -2.39 1.19 -0.91
CA TYR A 72 -1.32 0.29 -0.53
C TYR A 72 -0.35 0.04 -1.69
N LEU A 73 0.91 -0.22 -1.32
CA LEU A 73 1.94 -0.67 -2.25
C LEU A 73 2.60 -1.90 -1.64
N ALA A 74 3.12 -2.77 -2.49
CA ALA A 74 3.80 -3.97 -2.04
C ALA A 74 5.05 -4.24 -2.86
N ALA A 75 6.06 -4.81 -2.20
CA ALA A 75 7.28 -5.27 -2.85
C ALA A 75 7.66 -6.63 -2.27
N ARG A 76 8.17 -7.51 -3.11
CA ARG A 76 8.54 -8.84 -2.63
C ARG A 76 9.67 -8.79 -1.61
N ARG A 77 10.58 -7.84 -1.76
CA ARG A 77 11.70 -7.63 -0.84
C ARG A 77 12.30 -6.25 -1.10
N LEU A 78 13.16 -5.84 -0.19
CA LEU A 78 13.85 -4.56 -0.34
C LEU A 78 14.67 -4.57 -1.63
N GLY A 79 14.69 -3.44 -2.30
CA GLY A 79 15.44 -3.27 -3.54
C GLY A 79 14.67 -3.68 -4.79
N THR A 80 13.49 -4.26 -4.65
CA THR A 80 12.64 -4.54 -5.80
C THR A 80 11.63 -3.43 -6.00
N ASP A 81 11.00 -3.40 -7.18
CA ASP A 81 10.02 -2.38 -7.50
C ASP A 81 8.79 -2.52 -6.63
N TRP A 82 8.26 -1.39 -6.19
CA TRP A 82 7.02 -1.33 -5.46
C TRP A 82 5.84 -1.33 -6.42
N ARG A 83 4.91 -2.21 -6.17
CA ARG A 83 3.71 -2.32 -7.00
C ARG A 83 2.56 -1.63 -6.30
N VAL A 84 1.91 -0.72 -7.02
CA VAL A 84 0.71 -0.04 -6.54
C VAL A 84 -0.46 -1.02 -6.55
N LEU A 85 -1.12 -1.18 -5.41
CA LEU A 85 -2.22 -2.14 -5.28
C LEU A 85 -3.56 -1.50 -5.63
N LEU A 86 -3.62 -0.94 -6.82
CA LEU A 86 -4.83 -0.36 -7.39
C LEU A 86 -5.04 -0.93 -8.78
N ALA A 87 -6.15 -1.61 -8.99
CA ALA A 87 -6.53 -2.17 -10.28
C ALA A 87 -7.61 -1.32 -10.95
N ASP A 88 -8.51 -0.73 -10.16
CA ASP A 88 -9.62 0.07 -10.66
C ASP A 88 -9.09 1.34 -11.32
N PRO A 89 -9.43 1.57 -12.60
CA PRO A 89 -8.97 2.77 -13.30
C PRO A 89 -9.35 4.07 -12.62
N VAL A 90 -10.52 4.12 -12.00
CA VAL A 90 -10.98 5.32 -11.29
C VAL A 90 -10.05 5.61 -10.11
N LEU A 91 -9.64 4.58 -9.38
CA LEU A 91 -8.74 4.76 -8.26
C LEU A 91 -7.32 5.10 -8.69
N ARG A 92 -6.96 4.77 -9.93
CA ARG A 92 -5.65 5.11 -10.46
C ARG A 92 -5.56 6.51 -11.02
N GLU A 93 -6.69 7.20 -11.17
CA GLU A 93 -6.67 8.57 -11.66
C GLU A 93 -5.92 9.47 -10.68
N GLY A 94 -5.11 10.36 -11.23
CA GLY A 94 -4.39 11.33 -10.43
C GLY A 94 -3.10 10.82 -9.79
N LEU A 95 -2.72 9.56 -10.00
CA LEU A 95 -1.48 9.05 -9.42
C LEU A 95 -0.25 9.83 -9.90
N ASP A 96 -0.27 10.30 -11.14
CA ASP A 96 0.85 11.06 -11.68
C ASP A 96 0.98 12.45 -11.07
N ALA A 97 -0.09 12.94 -10.44
CA ALA A 97 -0.12 14.26 -9.84
C ALA A 97 0.09 14.24 -8.33
N LEU A 98 0.45 13.09 -7.77
CA LEU A 98 0.68 13.02 -6.34
C LEU A 98 1.88 13.88 -5.94
N PRO A 99 1.84 14.45 -4.72
CA PRO A 99 3.02 15.13 -4.19
C PRO A 99 4.20 14.18 -4.13
N GLU A 100 5.40 14.75 -4.17
CA GLU A 100 6.60 13.95 -4.04
C GLU A 100 6.57 13.18 -2.73
N PRO A 101 6.85 11.87 -2.77
CA PRO A 101 6.73 11.04 -1.57
C PRO A 101 7.70 11.48 -0.49
N VAL A 102 7.20 11.51 0.74
CA VAL A 102 8.00 11.73 1.93
C VAL A 102 7.92 10.47 2.76
N ILE A 103 9.06 9.86 3.03
CA ILE A 103 9.10 8.65 3.86
C ILE A 103 9.03 9.07 5.30
N ALA A 104 7.94 8.65 5.98
CA ALA A 104 7.80 8.92 7.40
C ALA A 104 8.81 8.07 8.18
N ARG A 105 9.57 8.72 9.05
CA ARG A 105 10.59 8.05 9.84
C ARG A 105 10.30 8.20 11.32
N PRO A 106 10.72 7.26 12.14
CA PRO A 106 10.60 7.42 13.58
C PRO A 106 11.29 8.69 14.03
N VAL A 107 10.67 9.40 14.97
CA VAL A 107 11.21 10.64 15.48
C VAL A 107 12.59 10.44 16.09
N THR A 108 12.81 9.29 16.67
CA THR A 108 14.11 8.99 17.28
C THR A 108 15.27 9.09 16.30
N ARG A 109 14.99 8.95 15.03
CA ARG A 109 16.03 9.11 14.01
C ARG A 109 16.57 10.52 14.01
N ALA A 110 15.69 11.47 14.18
CA ALA A 110 16.10 12.87 14.23
C ALA A 110 16.90 13.16 15.47
N GLY A 111 16.59 12.46 16.55
CA GLY A 111 17.32 12.65 17.78
C GLY A 111 18.70 12.02 17.77
N ALA A 112 18.94 11.18 16.83
CA ALA A 112 20.23 10.48 16.76
C ALA A 112 21.34 11.42 16.23
#